data_22136ca72b9f322b14dbec06484fbcdf
#
_entry.id   22136ca72b9f322b14dbec06484fbcdf
#
_cell.length_a   1.000
_cell.length_b   1.000
_cell.length_c   1.000
_cell.angle_alpha   90.00
_cell.angle_beta   90.00
_cell.angle_gamma   90.00
#
_symmetry.space_group_name_H-M   'P 1'
#
loop_
_entity.id
_entity.type
_entity.pdbx_description
1 polymer ?
#
loop_
_entity_poly.entity_id
_entity_poly.type
_entity_poly.pdbx_seq_one_letter_code
_entity_poly.pdbx_strand_id
1 'polypeptide(L)'
;IMNNIPVVKLGLIAVSRDCFPIQLSEKRRAAIKETYKGELYECPVTVENEKDMEKALEDVKKAECNALVVFLGNFGPETPETLIAERFDGPCMYVAAAEGDGDMINGRGDAYCGMLNCSYNLKMRHLKAYIPEYPVGTADDIAKMIADFVPVARAVIGVSNLKIITFGPRPQDFFACNAPIKGLYELGVEIEENSELDLLVSFKEHENDPRIPEVCADMAKEMGEGKYYADLNVKMAQFELTLLDWAEAHKGARKYVAFADKCWPAFPSQFGFEPCYVNSRLASRGIPVSCEVDIYGALSEYIGLCISNDAVTLLDINNSVPQYIYDEDIKGKYDYKLTDTFMGFHCGNTPACKMCDSRAVKYQLIQHRLLEPAGSEPDFTRGTLEGDIAASDITFYRLQCNSEGELVSYVAEGEVLDVPTRSFGGIGIFAIKEMGRFYRHVLIEGNYPH
;
A
#
# COMPACT_ATOMS: atom_id res chain seq x y z
N ILE A 1 -6.44 -18.63 0.02
CA ILE A 1 -6.17 -17.19 0.18
C ILE A 1 -5.01 -16.84 -0.71
N MET A 2 -5.21 -15.90 -1.63
CA MET A 2 -4.15 -15.38 -2.49
C MET A 2 -3.13 -14.64 -1.64
N ASN A 3 -1.84 -14.98 -1.73
CA ASN A 3 -0.78 -14.20 -1.10
C ASN A 3 -0.48 -12.99 -2.01
N ASN A 4 -1.04 -11.86 -1.67
CA ASN A 4 -1.02 -10.64 -2.49
C ASN A 4 0.02 -9.60 -2.02
N ILE A 5 0.84 -9.94 -1.04
CA ILE A 5 1.92 -9.10 -0.53
C ILE A 5 3.26 -9.74 -0.86
N PRO A 6 4.22 -8.99 -1.46
CA PRO A 6 5.54 -9.52 -1.75
C PRO A 6 6.31 -9.96 -0.51
N VAL A 7 7.06 -11.03 -0.63
CA VAL A 7 8.10 -11.38 0.33
C VAL A 7 9.42 -10.82 -0.18
N VAL A 8 10.09 -10.01 0.63
CA VAL A 8 11.39 -9.40 0.29
C VAL A 8 12.52 -10.39 0.63
N LYS A 9 13.31 -10.74 -0.38
CA LYS A 9 14.53 -11.53 -0.25
C LYS A 9 15.72 -10.64 -0.57
N LEU A 10 16.34 -10.09 0.47
CA LEU A 10 17.46 -9.15 0.36
C LEU A 10 18.78 -9.86 0.06
N GLY A 11 19.54 -9.32 -0.90
CA GLY A 11 20.94 -9.64 -1.11
C GLY A 11 21.84 -8.45 -0.73
N LEU A 12 23.00 -8.74 -0.13
CA LEU A 12 24.02 -7.76 0.20
C LEU A 12 25.23 -7.98 -0.71
N ILE A 13 25.55 -6.97 -1.53
CA ILE A 13 26.73 -6.94 -2.40
C ILE A 13 27.66 -5.84 -1.91
N ALA A 14 28.89 -6.19 -1.57
CA ALA A 14 29.94 -5.23 -1.27
C ALA A 14 30.76 -4.90 -2.53
N VAL A 15 31.21 -3.66 -2.62
CA VAL A 15 32.11 -3.18 -3.67
C VAL A 15 33.43 -2.70 -3.09
N SER A 16 34.48 -2.72 -3.89
CA SER A 16 35.82 -2.26 -3.52
C SER A 16 36.53 -1.66 -4.71
N ARG A 17 37.13 -0.49 -4.53
CA ARG A 17 38.02 0.05 -5.57
C ARG A 17 39.37 -0.66 -5.52
N ASP A 18 39.93 -0.94 -6.67
CA ASP A 18 41.15 -1.75 -6.85
C ASP A 18 42.39 -1.21 -6.12
N CYS A 19 42.47 0.12 -5.88
CA CYS A 19 43.57 0.74 -5.14
C CYS A 19 43.32 0.81 -3.61
N PHE A 20 42.19 0.29 -3.12
CA PHE A 20 41.87 0.20 -1.69
C PHE A 20 41.94 -1.26 -1.21
N PRO A 21 42.12 -1.50 0.10
CA PRO A 21 42.14 -2.87 0.60
C PRO A 21 40.80 -3.55 0.47
N ILE A 22 40.71 -4.58 -0.36
CA ILE A 22 39.46 -5.35 -0.54
C ILE A 22 39.02 -6.00 0.76
N GLN A 23 39.97 -6.46 1.61
CA GLN A 23 39.66 -7.08 2.90
C GLN A 23 38.93 -6.15 3.85
N LEU A 24 39.11 -4.83 3.74
CA LEU A 24 38.39 -3.83 4.53
C LEU A 24 36.89 -3.88 4.18
N SER A 25 36.57 -3.91 2.89
CA SER A 25 35.19 -4.00 2.41
C SER A 25 34.54 -5.32 2.84
N GLU A 26 35.26 -6.44 2.68
CA GLU A 26 34.78 -7.77 3.07
C GLU A 26 34.51 -7.89 4.57
N LYS A 27 35.42 -7.40 5.40
CA LYS A 27 35.25 -7.34 6.86
C LYS A 27 34.02 -6.54 7.27
N ARG A 28 33.84 -5.38 6.67
CA ARG A 28 32.70 -4.49 6.94
C ARG A 28 31.38 -5.09 6.47
N ARG A 29 31.36 -5.78 5.33
CA ARG A 29 30.19 -6.55 4.85
C ARG A 29 29.81 -7.64 5.85
N ALA A 30 30.78 -8.43 6.29
CA ALA A 30 30.54 -9.51 7.27
C ALA A 30 29.97 -8.96 8.59
N ALA A 31 30.45 -7.80 9.05
CA ALA A 31 29.91 -7.16 10.24
C ALA A 31 28.42 -6.74 10.08
N ILE A 32 28.02 -6.27 8.91
CA ILE A 32 26.60 -5.99 8.62
C ILE A 32 25.78 -7.27 8.68
N LYS A 33 26.23 -8.35 8.05
CA LYS A 33 25.56 -9.66 8.06
C LYS A 33 25.37 -10.19 9.48
N GLU A 34 26.36 -10.02 10.34
CA GLU A 34 26.29 -10.44 11.75
C GLU A 34 25.33 -9.57 12.57
N THR A 35 25.32 -8.26 12.31
CA THR A 35 24.55 -7.28 13.07
C THR A 35 23.07 -7.29 12.72
N TYR A 36 22.73 -7.38 11.44
CA TYR A 36 21.35 -7.39 10.99
C TYR A 36 20.67 -8.71 11.34
N LYS A 37 19.57 -8.64 12.07
CA LYS A 37 18.87 -9.83 12.59
C LYS A 37 17.78 -10.36 11.68
N GLY A 38 17.44 -9.65 10.61
CA GLY A 38 16.51 -10.11 9.59
C GLY A 38 17.15 -11.07 8.58
N GLU A 39 16.34 -11.55 7.65
CA GLU A 39 16.85 -12.40 6.56
C GLU A 39 17.65 -11.55 5.57
N LEU A 40 18.90 -11.93 5.32
CA LEU A 40 19.81 -11.24 4.43
C LEU A 40 20.77 -12.25 3.81
N TYR A 41 20.78 -12.35 2.48
CA TYR A 41 21.77 -13.14 1.76
C TYR A 41 23.05 -12.33 1.57
N GLU A 42 24.19 -12.85 2.01
CA GLU A 42 25.49 -12.24 1.79
C GLU A 42 26.11 -12.79 0.51
N CYS A 43 26.24 -11.95 -0.52
CA CYS A 43 26.95 -12.32 -1.73
C CYS A 43 28.44 -12.44 -1.45
N PRO A 44 29.09 -13.59 -1.77
CA PRO A 44 30.51 -13.78 -1.50
C PRO A 44 31.41 -12.99 -2.45
N VAL A 45 30.89 -12.53 -3.58
CA VAL A 45 31.65 -11.77 -4.57
C VAL A 45 31.72 -10.31 -4.16
N THR A 46 32.94 -9.80 -3.97
CA THR A 46 33.20 -8.36 -3.82
C THR A 46 33.49 -7.75 -5.19
N VAL A 47 32.74 -6.71 -5.55
CA VAL A 47 32.79 -6.15 -6.90
C VAL A 47 33.87 -5.08 -7.01
N GLU A 48 34.89 -5.32 -7.82
CA GLU A 48 35.95 -4.36 -8.17
C GLU A 48 35.87 -3.90 -9.63
N ASN A 49 35.21 -4.69 -10.49
CA ASN A 49 35.09 -4.45 -11.92
C ASN A 49 33.79 -5.06 -12.46
N GLU A 50 33.52 -4.85 -13.76
CA GLU A 50 32.30 -5.34 -14.41
C GLU A 50 32.19 -6.88 -14.45
N LYS A 51 33.32 -7.61 -14.54
CA LYS A 51 33.28 -9.09 -14.50
C LYS A 51 32.87 -9.61 -13.13
N ASP A 52 33.33 -8.97 -12.07
CA ASP A 52 32.90 -9.31 -10.72
C ASP A 52 31.42 -8.94 -10.52
N MET A 53 30.98 -7.80 -11.08
CA MET A 53 29.57 -7.41 -11.07
C MET A 53 28.69 -8.48 -11.74
N GLU A 54 29.06 -8.99 -12.89
CA GLU A 54 28.32 -10.06 -13.57
C GLU A 54 28.22 -11.32 -12.71
N LYS A 55 29.33 -11.72 -12.07
CA LYS A 55 29.32 -12.86 -11.13
C LYS A 55 28.44 -12.62 -9.91
N ALA A 56 28.49 -11.41 -9.34
CA ALA A 56 27.66 -11.05 -8.19
C ALA A 56 26.18 -11.06 -8.54
N LEU A 57 25.79 -10.52 -9.71
CA LEU A 57 24.42 -10.55 -10.19
C LEU A 57 23.90 -11.96 -10.46
N GLU A 58 24.74 -12.82 -11.02
CA GLU A 58 24.42 -14.24 -11.21
C GLU A 58 24.22 -14.96 -9.86
N ASP A 59 25.06 -14.67 -8.88
CA ASP A 59 25.01 -15.27 -7.54
C ASP A 59 23.73 -14.89 -6.80
N VAL A 60 23.41 -13.60 -6.74
CA VAL A 60 22.16 -13.15 -6.07
C VAL A 60 20.90 -13.60 -6.80
N LYS A 61 20.97 -13.80 -8.11
CA LYS A 61 19.87 -14.39 -8.89
C LYS A 61 19.66 -15.86 -8.54
N LYS A 62 20.74 -16.63 -8.39
CA LYS A 62 20.67 -18.03 -7.93
C LYS A 62 20.12 -18.14 -6.51
N ALA A 63 20.41 -17.16 -5.66
CA ALA A 63 19.86 -17.05 -4.31
C ALA A 63 18.40 -16.51 -4.29
N GLU A 64 17.81 -16.25 -5.46
CA GLU A 64 16.45 -15.73 -5.61
C GLU A 64 16.22 -14.38 -4.92
N CYS A 65 17.25 -13.54 -4.78
CA CYS A 65 17.10 -12.20 -4.24
C CYS A 65 16.23 -11.32 -5.16
N ASN A 66 15.31 -10.56 -4.57
CA ASN A 66 14.44 -9.63 -5.30
C ASN A 66 14.63 -8.17 -4.90
N ALA A 67 15.54 -7.90 -3.96
CA ALA A 67 15.99 -6.58 -3.58
C ALA A 67 17.47 -6.65 -3.18
N LEU A 68 18.21 -5.57 -3.38
CA LEU A 68 19.63 -5.52 -3.08
C LEU A 68 20.00 -4.36 -2.16
N VAL A 69 20.99 -4.62 -1.32
CA VAL A 69 21.78 -3.60 -0.64
C VAL A 69 23.16 -3.60 -1.29
N VAL A 70 23.52 -2.50 -1.94
CA VAL A 70 24.85 -2.27 -2.52
C VAL A 70 25.64 -1.47 -1.50
N PHE A 71 26.70 -2.08 -0.99
CA PHE A 71 27.47 -1.57 0.12
C PHE A 71 28.89 -1.17 -0.32
N LEU A 72 29.19 0.13 -0.18
CA LEU A 72 30.52 0.67 -0.37
C LEU A 72 31.31 0.46 0.92
N GLY A 73 32.05 -0.63 1.01
CA GLY A 73 32.92 -0.93 2.15
C GLY A 73 34.20 -0.10 2.15
N ASN A 74 34.56 0.44 0.98
CA ASN A 74 35.56 1.48 0.75
C ASN A 74 35.10 2.38 -0.39
N PHE A 75 35.99 3.13 -1.02
CA PHE A 75 35.66 4.12 -2.06
C PHE A 75 34.74 3.61 -3.17
N GLY A 76 34.91 2.37 -3.61
CA GLY A 76 34.12 1.73 -4.64
C GLY A 76 34.43 2.16 -6.09
N PRO A 77 34.13 1.30 -7.06
CA PRO A 77 34.29 1.55 -8.49
C PRO A 77 32.99 2.02 -9.12
N GLU A 78 32.90 3.28 -9.54
CA GLU A 78 31.66 3.95 -9.97
C GLU A 78 30.89 3.22 -11.08
N THR A 79 31.57 2.70 -12.11
CA THR A 79 30.91 2.02 -13.22
C THR A 79 30.22 0.71 -12.78
N PRO A 80 30.92 -0.30 -12.26
CA PRO A 80 30.25 -1.56 -11.93
C PRO A 80 29.23 -1.42 -10.79
N GLU A 81 29.49 -0.59 -9.78
CA GLU A 81 28.54 -0.42 -8.67
C GLU A 81 27.21 0.21 -9.11
N THR A 82 27.24 1.15 -10.04
CA THR A 82 26.01 1.78 -10.57
C THR A 82 25.30 0.89 -11.57
N LEU A 83 26.02 0.12 -12.38
CA LEU A 83 25.44 -0.85 -13.29
C LEU A 83 24.72 -2.00 -12.59
N ILE A 84 24.98 -2.27 -11.31
CA ILE A 84 24.18 -3.18 -10.52
C ILE A 84 22.71 -2.75 -10.53
N ALA A 85 22.42 -1.48 -10.27
CA ALA A 85 21.04 -0.97 -10.29
C ALA A 85 20.40 -1.00 -11.68
N GLU A 86 21.19 -0.88 -12.76
CA GLU A 86 20.70 -0.98 -14.13
C GLU A 86 20.28 -2.41 -14.51
N ARG A 87 21.05 -3.41 -14.07
CA ARG A 87 20.90 -4.80 -14.53
C ARG A 87 20.13 -5.70 -13.58
N PHE A 88 19.99 -5.30 -12.32
CA PHE A 88 19.21 -6.05 -11.35
C PHE A 88 17.71 -5.75 -11.52
N ASP A 89 16.90 -6.79 -11.60
CA ASP A 89 15.43 -6.68 -11.68
C ASP A 89 14.85 -6.57 -10.27
N GLY A 90 14.88 -5.38 -9.71
CA GLY A 90 14.35 -5.09 -8.39
C GLY A 90 14.94 -3.82 -7.77
N PRO A 91 14.41 -3.38 -6.62
CA PRO A 91 14.90 -2.21 -5.92
C PRO A 91 16.30 -2.44 -5.33
N CYS A 92 17.12 -1.40 -5.39
CA CYS A 92 18.46 -1.38 -4.81
C CYS A 92 18.59 -0.21 -3.83
N MET A 93 19.15 -0.47 -2.66
CA MET A 93 19.58 0.54 -1.70
C MET A 93 21.10 0.68 -1.75
N TYR A 94 21.59 1.91 -1.77
CA TYR A 94 23.04 2.22 -1.73
C TYR A 94 23.42 2.83 -0.38
N VAL A 95 24.41 2.24 0.27
CA VAL A 95 24.93 2.70 1.58
C VAL A 95 26.44 2.53 1.61
N ALA A 96 27.11 3.26 2.49
CA ALA A 96 28.56 3.29 2.61
C ALA A 96 29.05 3.15 4.06
N ALA A 97 30.24 2.62 4.24
CA ALA A 97 30.85 2.44 5.54
C ALA A 97 31.33 3.78 6.13
N ALA A 98 31.03 3.99 7.41
CA ALA A 98 31.76 4.97 8.23
C ALA A 98 33.13 4.44 8.59
N GLU A 99 34.11 5.33 8.77
CA GLU A 99 35.41 4.97 9.30
C GLU A 99 35.31 4.66 10.81
N GLY A 100 36.03 3.64 11.26
CA GLY A 100 36.13 3.28 12.67
C GLY A 100 37.31 3.95 13.37
N ASP A 101 37.42 3.69 14.66
CA ASP A 101 38.53 4.19 15.48
C ASP A 101 39.88 3.66 14.96
N GLY A 102 40.80 4.56 14.64
CA GLY A 102 42.11 4.24 14.10
C GLY A 102 42.17 3.98 12.59
N ASP A 103 41.03 3.87 11.90
CA ASP A 103 40.98 3.61 10.45
C ASP A 103 41.58 4.77 9.62
N MET A 104 41.50 5.98 10.10
CA MET A 104 41.98 7.17 9.37
C MET A 104 43.47 7.12 8.98
N ILE A 105 44.25 6.29 9.65
CA ILE A 105 45.69 6.09 9.36
C ILE A 105 45.95 4.72 8.72
N ASN A 106 45.38 3.66 9.28
CA ASN A 106 45.75 2.27 8.98
C ASN A 106 44.76 1.46 8.16
N GLY A 107 43.73 2.04 7.66
CA GLY A 107 42.68 1.31 6.93
C GLY A 107 41.57 2.19 6.43
N ARG A 108 41.90 3.44 6.11
CA ARG A 108 40.96 4.41 5.58
C ARG A 108 40.35 3.93 4.27
N GLY A 109 39.04 3.86 4.21
CA GLY A 109 38.32 3.36 3.04
C GLY A 109 37.77 4.46 2.13
N ASP A 110 37.62 5.67 2.64
CA ASP A 110 37.06 6.81 1.91
C ASP A 110 35.67 6.55 1.29
N ALA A 111 34.89 5.67 1.92
CA ALA A 111 33.58 5.27 1.40
C ALA A 111 32.55 6.42 1.35
N TYR A 112 32.67 7.41 2.22
CA TYR A 112 31.84 8.63 2.15
C TYR A 112 32.04 9.38 0.83
N CYS A 113 33.29 9.59 0.44
CA CYS A 113 33.63 10.21 -0.85
C CYS A 113 33.13 9.35 -2.02
N GLY A 114 33.33 8.04 -1.95
CA GLY A 114 32.81 7.10 -2.93
C GLY A 114 31.30 7.15 -3.06
N MET A 115 30.57 7.30 -1.97
CA MET A 115 29.10 7.40 -1.98
C MET A 115 28.61 8.67 -2.69
N LEU A 116 29.27 9.80 -2.50
CA LEU A 116 28.97 11.05 -3.24
C LEU A 116 29.14 10.83 -4.75
N ASN A 117 30.21 10.18 -5.16
CA ASN A 117 30.48 9.87 -6.56
C ASN A 117 29.48 8.87 -7.13
N CYS A 118 29.14 7.84 -6.35
CA CYS A 118 28.16 6.83 -6.71
C CYS A 118 26.78 7.47 -6.96
N SER A 119 26.29 8.29 -6.05
CA SER A 119 25.00 8.95 -6.18
C SER A 119 24.96 9.90 -7.38
N TYR A 120 26.03 10.63 -7.63
CA TYR A 120 26.18 11.48 -8.82
C TYR A 120 26.11 10.63 -10.12
N ASN A 121 26.81 9.50 -10.16
CA ASN A 121 26.86 8.61 -11.31
C ASN A 121 25.49 7.94 -11.56
N LEU A 122 24.80 7.46 -10.52
CA LEU A 122 23.44 6.95 -10.61
C LEU A 122 22.50 8.01 -11.26
N LYS A 123 22.62 9.25 -10.84
CA LYS A 123 21.81 10.34 -11.38
C LYS A 123 22.11 10.64 -12.85
N MET A 124 23.41 10.68 -13.23
CA MET A 124 23.82 10.87 -14.63
C MET A 124 23.29 9.75 -15.55
N ARG A 125 23.25 8.52 -15.05
CA ARG A 125 22.74 7.36 -15.78
C ARG A 125 21.22 7.24 -15.76
N HIS A 126 20.50 8.15 -15.09
CA HIS A 126 19.05 8.10 -14.89
C HIS A 126 18.58 6.80 -14.20
N LEU A 127 19.42 6.23 -13.35
CA LEU A 127 19.09 5.01 -12.59
C LEU A 127 18.37 5.36 -11.30
N LYS A 128 17.33 4.60 -11.00
CA LYS A 128 16.58 4.70 -9.76
C LYS A 128 17.23 3.82 -8.70
N ALA A 129 17.48 4.41 -7.53
CA ALA A 129 18.00 3.70 -6.36
C ALA A 129 17.44 4.37 -5.10
N TYR A 130 17.31 3.59 -4.04
CA TYR A 130 17.00 4.14 -2.72
C TYR A 130 18.30 4.51 -2.02
N ILE A 131 18.41 5.75 -1.61
CA ILE A 131 19.54 6.27 -0.83
C ILE A 131 18.95 6.84 0.46
N PRO A 132 19.31 6.30 1.66
CA PRO A 132 18.88 6.86 2.93
C PRO A 132 19.27 8.32 3.06
N GLU A 133 18.57 9.09 3.90
CA GLU A 133 18.84 10.50 4.13
C GLU A 133 20.31 10.77 4.51
N TYR A 134 20.88 9.91 5.33
CA TYR A 134 22.33 9.88 5.60
C TYR A 134 22.87 8.45 5.37
N PRO A 135 23.42 8.16 4.19
CA PRO A 135 23.69 6.80 3.75
C PRO A 135 25.04 6.23 4.25
N VAL A 136 25.68 6.85 5.19
CA VAL A 136 27.01 6.45 5.72
C VAL A 136 26.89 6.05 7.18
N GLY A 137 27.40 4.88 7.55
CA GLY A 137 27.27 4.43 8.92
C GLY A 137 28.12 3.23 9.28
N THR A 138 28.08 2.91 10.58
CA THR A 138 28.61 1.66 11.15
C THR A 138 27.71 0.48 10.74
N ALA A 139 28.12 -0.73 11.07
CA ALA A 139 27.29 -1.92 10.85
C ALA A 139 25.90 -1.81 11.54
N ASP A 140 25.85 -1.24 12.74
CA ASP A 140 24.59 -0.99 13.47
C ASP A 140 23.69 0.03 12.74
N ASP A 141 24.26 1.11 12.24
CA ASP A 141 23.52 2.13 11.50
C ASP A 141 22.97 1.55 10.18
N ILE A 142 23.80 0.82 9.46
CA ILE A 142 23.40 0.19 8.20
C ILE A 142 22.31 -0.88 8.44
N ALA A 143 22.40 -1.65 9.53
CA ALA A 143 21.35 -2.60 9.89
C ALA A 143 19.99 -1.92 10.10
N LYS A 144 19.95 -0.72 10.69
CA LYS A 144 18.73 0.10 10.79
C LYS A 144 18.25 0.59 9.42
N MET A 145 19.17 1.05 8.56
CA MET A 145 18.83 1.46 7.19
C MET A 145 18.25 0.30 6.38
N ILE A 146 18.76 -0.92 6.54
CA ILE A 146 18.22 -2.12 5.92
C ILE A 146 16.80 -2.41 6.43
N ALA A 147 16.56 -2.30 7.73
CA ALA A 147 15.24 -2.48 8.32
C ALA A 147 14.21 -1.48 7.76
N ASP A 148 14.62 -0.23 7.57
CA ASP A 148 13.77 0.82 6.96
C ASP A 148 13.56 0.61 5.46
N PHE A 149 14.52 0.00 4.78
CA PHE A 149 14.45 -0.29 3.34
C PHE A 149 13.49 -1.45 3.01
N VAL A 150 13.36 -2.45 3.87
CA VAL A 150 12.50 -3.63 3.60
C VAL A 150 11.06 -3.25 3.21
N PRO A 151 10.35 -2.40 3.95
CA PRO A 151 9.00 -1.99 3.53
C PRO A 151 8.98 -1.18 2.23
N VAL A 152 10.00 -0.36 1.96
CA VAL A 152 10.15 0.35 0.68
C VAL A 152 10.33 -0.63 -0.47
N ALA A 153 11.22 -1.60 -0.31
CA ALA A 153 11.45 -2.65 -1.30
C ALA A 153 10.18 -3.46 -1.56
N ARG A 154 9.44 -3.80 -0.50
CA ARG A 154 8.16 -4.51 -0.63
C ARG A 154 7.16 -3.74 -1.47
N ALA A 155 7.01 -2.44 -1.25
CA ALA A 155 6.12 -1.59 -2.03
C ALA A 155 6.56 -1.50 -3.50
N VAL A 156 7.85 -1.30 -3.76
CA VAL A 156 8.38 -1.22 -5.13
C VAL A 156 8.19 -2.53 -5.89
N ILE A 157 8.50 -3.66 -5.26
CA ILE A 157 8.28 -4.99 -5.86
C ILE A 157 6.79 -5.22 -6.13
N GLY A 158 5.94 -4.88 -5.16
CA GLY A 158 4.50 -5.04 -5.26
C GLY A 158 3.91 -4.24 -6.41
N VAL A 159 4.18 -2.94 -6.47
CA VAL A 159 3.65 -2.03 -7.49
C VAL A 159 4.13 -2.41 -8.89
N SER A 160 5.38 -2.78 -9.07
CA SER A 160 5.92 -3.20 -10.37
C SER A 160 5.35 -4.54 -10.87
N ASN A 161 4.67 -5.30 -10.01
CA ASN A 161 4.01 -6.56 -10.33
C ASN A 161 2.50 -6.52 -10.11
N LEU A 162 1.91 -5.34 -10.02
CA LEU A 162 0.49 -5.12 -9.75
C LEU A 162 -0.32 -5.01 -11.03
N LYS A 163 -1.47 -5.64 -11.05
CA LYS A 163 -2.54 -5.38 -12.00
C LYS A 163 -3.77 -4.87 -11.26
N ILE A 164 -4.31 -3.75 -11.71
CA ILE A 164 -5.58 -3.24 -11.20
C ILE A 164 -6.68 -3.64 -12.17
N ILE A 165 -7.68 -4.33 -11.66
CA ILE A 165 -8.83 -4.80 -12.42
C ILE A 165 -10.04 -3.97 -12.04
N THR A 166 -10.68 -3.33 -13.02
CA THR A 166 -11.81 -2.46 -12.79
C THR A 166 -13.11 -3.02 -13.36
N PHE A 167 -14.21 -2.69 -12.71
CA PHE A 167 -15.56 -2.94 -13.15
C PHE A 167 -16.32 -1.62 -13.20
N GLY A 168 -16.20 -0.93 -14.33
CA GLY A 168 -16.67 0.44 -14.46
C GLY A 168 -17.32 0.76 -15.80
N PRO A 169 -17.29 2.01 -16.20
CA PRO A 169 -16.50 3.15 -15.69
C PRO A 169 -16.95 3.65 -14.32
N ARG A 170 -16.22 4.68 -13.80
CA ARG A 170 -16.66 5.42 -12.62
C ARG A 170 -18.11 5.89 -12.74
N PRO A 171 -18.81 6.11 -11.61
CA PRO A 171 -20.21 6.49 -11.66
C PRO A 171 -20.41 7.85 -12.36
N GLN A 172 -21.21 7.91 -13.41
CA GLN A 172 -21.67 9.13 -14.08
C GLN A 172 -20.55 10.19 -14.26
N ASP A 173 -20.74 11.40 -13.76
CA ASP A 173 -19.82 12.53 -13.81
C ASP A 173 -18.88 12.61 -12.58
N PHE A 174 -18.64 11.49 -11.91
CA PHE A 174 -17.77 11.43 -10.74
C PHE A 174 -16.28 11.51 -11.13
N PHE A 175 -15.88 12.64 -11.73
CA PHE A 175 -14.55 12.84 -12.30
C PHE A 175 -13.44 12.97 -11.24
N ALA A 176 -13.79 13.05 -9.96
CA ALA A 176 -12.83 12.86 -8.87
C ALA A 176 -12.03 11.54 -8.99
N CYS A 177 -12.65 10.51 -9.56
CA CYS A 177 -12.01 9.22 -9.84
C CYS A 177 -11.44 9.12 -11.25
N ASN A 178 -11.08 10.25 -11.88
CA ASN A 178 -10.34 10.24 -13.14
C ASN A 178 -8.96 9.62 -12.95
N ALA A 179 -8.62 8.65 -13.79
CA ALA A 179 -7.40 7.88 -13.65
C ALA A 179 -6.65 7.75 -14.98
N PRO A 180 -5.75 8.70 -15.31
CA PRO A 180 -4.92 8.61 -16.51
C PRO A 180 -4.02 7.36 -16.46
N ILE A 181 -4.14 6.51 -17.48
CA ILE A 181 -3.42 5.23 -17.59
C ILE A 181 -1.90 5.45 -17.70
N LYS A 182 -1.47 6.53 -18.34
CA LYS A 182 -0.05 6.83 -18.50
C LYS A 182 0.72 6.85 -17.16
N GLY A 183 0.15 7.47 -16.14
CA GLY A 183 0.75 7.51 -14.80
C GLY A 183 0.90 6.12 -14.16
N LEU A 184 -0.05 5.22 -14.43
CA LEU A 184 0.04 3.82 -13.97
C LEU A 184 1.18 3.09 -14.68
N TYR A 185 1.31 3.23 -15.98
CA TYR A 185 2.39 2.60 -16.76
C TYR A 185 3.77 3.11 -16.36
N GLU A 186 3.91 4.38 -16.00
CA GLU A 186 5.15 4.95 -15.46
C GLU A 186 5.60 4.25 -14.15
N LEU A 187 4.66 3.72 -13.39
CA LEU A 187 4.91 2.95 -12.17
C LEU A 187 5.05 1.44 -12.42
N GLY A 188 4.83 0.98 -13.64
CA GLY A 188 4.83 -0.42 -14.00
C GLY A 188 3.54 -1.17 -13.62
N VAL A 189 2.45 -0.45 -13.35
CA VAL A 189 1.14 -1.02 -13.03
C VAL A 189 0.38 -1.32 -14.31
N GLU A 190 -0.16 -2.53 -14.42
CA GLU A 190 -1.09 -2.91 -15.47
C GLU A 190 -2.53 -2.61 -15.08
N ILE A 191 -3.38 -2.41 -16.08
CA ILE A 191 -4.81 -2.19 -15.88
C ILE A 191 -5.64 -3.07 -16.80
N GLU A 192 -6.75 -3.58 -16.29
CA GLU A 192 -7.78 -4.27 -17.05
C GLU A 192 -9.12 -3.60 -16.78
N GLU A 193 -9.76 -3.10 -17.82
CA GLU A 193 -11.04 -2.39 -17.71
C GLU A 193 -12.18 -3.29 -18.20
N ASN A 194 -13.12 -3.58 -17.32
CA ASN A 194 -14.33 -4.36 -17.58
C ASN A 194 -15.56 -3.53 -17.26
N SER A 195 -16.70 -3.95 -17.78
CA SER A 195 -18.00 -3.39 -17.40
C SER A 195 -18.59 -4.12 -16.18
N GLU A 196 -19.54 -3.47 -15.49
CA GLU A 196 -20.36 -4.17 -14.47
C GLU A 196 -21.17 -5.31 -15.06
N LEU A 197 -21.48 -5.28 -16.36
CA LEU A 197 -22.18 -6.38 -17.04
C LEU A 197 -21.32 -7.64 -17.09
N ASP A 198 -20.02 -7.49 -17.38
CA ASP A 198 -19.06 -8.60 -17.34
C ASP A 198 -19.00 -9.23 -15.95
N LEU A 199 -18.98 -8.40 -14.91
CA LEU A 199 -19.00 -8.84 -13.52
C LEU A 199 -20.32 -9.57 -13.18
N LEU A 200 -21.45 -9.06 -13.63
CA LEU A 200 -22.77 -9.67 -13.39
C LEU A 200 -22.89 -11.05 -14.04
N VAL A 201 -22.36 -11.21 -15.24
CA VAL A 201 -22.33 -12.53 -15.92
C VAL A 201 -21.51 -13.53 -15.10
N SER A 202 -20.31 -13.16 -14.71
CA SER A 202 -19.45 -14.02 -13.88
C SER A 202 -20.07 -14.30 -12.51
N PHE A 203 -20.72 -13.31 -11.88
CA PHE A 203 -21.43 -13.51 -10.62
C PHE A 203 -22.53 -14.58 -10.75
N LYS A 204 -23.32 -14.55 -11.83
CA LYS A 204 -24.35 -15.56 -12.08
C LYS A 204 -23.77 -16.95 -12.32
N GLU A 205 -22.61 -17.06 -12.94
CA GLU A 205 -21.92 -18.34 -13.14
C GLU A 205 -21.48 -18.99 -11.82
N HIS A 206 -21.28 -18.19 -10.77
CA HIS A 206 -20.97 -18.67 -9.41
C HIS A 206 -22.21 -18.99 -8.57
N GLU A 207 -23.41 -18.92 -9.12
CA GLU A 207 -24.62 -19.36 -8.43
C GLU A 207 -24.49 -20.85 -8.07
N ASN A 208 -24.73 -21.20 -6.80
CA ASN A 208 -24.55 -22.54 -6.27
C ASN A 208 -23.10 -23.08 -6.24
N ASP A 209 -22.10 -22.20 -6.26
CA ASP A 209 -20.71 -22.62 -6.07
C ASP A 209 -20.56 -23.40 -4.75
N PRO A 210 -19.94 -24.60 -4.78
CA PRO A 210 -19.84 -25.46 -3.59
C PRO A 210 -19.02 -24.87 -2.44
N ARG A 211 -18.26 -23.81 -2.67
CA ARG A 211 -17.46 -23.09 -1.64
C ARG A 211 -18.29 -22.07 -0.86
N ILE A 212 -19.48 -21.70 -1.31
CA ILE A 212 -20.34 -20.70 -0.66
C ILE A 212 -20.58 -20.99 0.83
N PRO A 213 -20.93 -22.22 1.26
CA PRO A 213 -21.18 -22.51 2.67
C PRO A 213 -19.97 -22.22 3.58
N GLU A 214 -18.75 -22.47 3.12
CA GLU A 214 -17.53 -22.20 3.87
C GLU A 214 -17.31 -20.71 4.05
N VAL A 215 -17.49 -19.93 2.99
CA VAL A 215 -17.37 -18.46 3.04
C VAL A 215 -18.46 -17.86 3.94
N CYS A 216 -19.69 -18.35 3.89
CA CYS A 216 -20.77 -17.92 4.78
C CYS A 216 -20.42 -18.18 6.26
N ALA A 217 -19.85 -19.33 6.57
CA ALA A 217 -19.43 -19.68 7.93
C ALA A 217 -18.30 -18.75 8.43
N ASP A 218 -17.36 -18.39 7.55
CA ASP A 218 -16.29 -17.44 7.86
C ASP A 218 -16.82 -16.02 8.09
N MET A 219 -17.79 -15.57 7.27
CA MET A 219 -18.49 -14.30 7.46
C MET A 219 -19.22 -14.25 8.82
N ALA A 220 -19.93 -15.30 9.17
CA ALA A 220 -20.64 -15.39 10.44
C ALA A 220 -19.68 -15.34 11.64
N LYS A 221 -18.54 -16.01 11.53
CA LYS A 221 -17.49 -15.99 12.55
C LYS A 221 -16.85 -14.61 12.69
N GLU A 222 -16.58 -13.92 11.57
CA GLU A 222 -15.97 -12.59 11.57
C GLU A 222 -16.88 -11.54 12.21
N MET A 223 -18.19 -11.60 11.96
CA MET A 223 -19.13 -10.62 12.49
C MET A 223 -19.62 -10.95 13.91
N GLY A 224 -19.89 -12.20 14.19
CA GLY A 224 -20.55 -12.63 15.42
C GLY A 224 -22.08 -12.63 15.30
N GLU A 225 -22.72 -13.35 16.19
CA GLU A 225 -24.16 -13.54 16.21
C GLU A 225 -24.94 -12.22 16.29
N GLY A 226 -25.99 -12.07 15.51
CA GLY A 226 -26.86 -10.90 15.47
C GLY A 226 -26.29 -9.69 14.71
N LYS A 227 -25.11 -9.81 14.11
CA LYS A 227 -24.42 -8.71 13.42
C LYS A 227 -24.33 -8.91 11.89
N TYR A 228 -25.06 -9.84 11.34
CA TYR A 228 -25.09 -10.15 9.90
C TYR A 228 -26.47 -10.67 9.47
N TYR A 229 -26.69 -10.73 8.17
CA TYR A 229 -27.88 -11.31 7.56
C TYR A 229 -27.51 -12.65 6.93
N ALA A 230 -28.04 -13.75 7.45
CA ALA A 230 -27.68 -15.11 7.00
C ALA A 230 -28.10 -15.37 5.53
N ASP A 231 -29.25 -14.86 5.12
CA ASP A 231 -29.74 -14.93 3.74
C ASP A 231 -28.85 -14.13 2.77
N LEU A 232 -28.38 -12.98 3.21
CA LEU A 232 -27.51 -12.10 2.40
C LEU A 232 -26.10 -12.66 2.26
N ASN A 233 -25.58 -13.34 3.28
CA ASN A 233 -24.24 -13.93 3.25
C ASN A 233 -24.06 -14.87 2.05
N VAL A 234 -25.10 -15.55 1.60
CA VAL A 234 -25.03 -16.44 0.42
C VAL A 234 -24.67 -15.66 -0.84
N LYS A 235 -25.34 -14.54 -1.09
CA LYS A 235 -25.05 -13.67 -2.24
C LYS A 235 -23.67 -12.99 -2.13
N MET A 236 -23.33 -12.54 -0.93
CA MET A 236 -22.03 -11.92 -0.68
C MET A 236 -20.89 -12.91 -0.81
N ALA A 237 -21.06 -14.15 -0.35
CA ALA A 237 -20.09 -15.23 -0.54
C ALA A 237 -19.90 -15.57 -2.03
N GLN A 238 -20.99 -15.65 -2.78
CA GLN A 238 -20.96 -15.82 -4.24
C GLN A 238 -20.14 -14.71 -4.90
N PHE A 239 -20.32 -13.46 -4.49
CA PHE A 239 -19.59 -12.31 -5.03
C PHE A 239 -18.09 -12.32 -4.65
N GLU A 240 -17.77 -12.66 -3.41
CA GLU A 240 -16.37 -12.82 -2.96
C GLU A 240 -15.65 -13.86 -3.82
N LEU A 241 -16.27 -15.02 -4.04
CA LEU A 241 -15.70 -16.06 -4.89
C LEU A 241 -15.56 -15.63 -6.35
N THR A 242 -16.52 -14.86 -6.86
CA THR A 242 -16.46 -14.27 -8.19
C THR A 242 -15.21 -13.40 -8.37
N LEU A 243 -14.93 -12.50 -7.41
CA LEU A 243 -13.77 -11.63 -7.46
C LEU A 243 -12.46 -12.42 -7.31
N LEU A 244 -12.40 -13.39 -6.42
CA LEU A 244 -11.21 -14.23 -6.22
C LEU A 244 -10.85 -15.03 -7.47
N ASP A 245 -11.85 -15.66 -8.10
CA ASP A 245 -11.64 -16.43 -9.34
C ASP A 245 -11.29 -15.50 -10.52
N TRP A 246 -11.91 -14.32 -10.58
CA TRP A 246 -11.54 -13.30 -11.57
C TRP A 246 -10.08 -12.90 -11.44
N ALA A 247 -9.62 -12.63 -10.23
CA ALA A 247 -8.22 -12.28 -9.97
C ALA A 247 -7.26 -13.37 -10.49
N GLU A 248 -7.53 -14.65 -10.17
CA GLU A 248 -6.66 -15.74 -10.63
C GLU A 248 -6.69 -15.93 -12.14
N ALA A 249 -7.84 -15.79 -12.77
CA ALA A 249 -7.99 -15.95 -14.22
C ALA A 249 -7.39 -14.80 -15.02
N HIS A 250 -7.36 -13.58 -14.47
CA HIS A 250 -7.05 -12.35 -15.19
C HIS A 250 -5.77 -11.62 -14.74
N LYS A 251 -5.09 -12.06 -13.69
CA LYS A 251 -3.83 -11.41 -13.28
C LYS A 251 -2.74 -11.41 -14.36
N GLY A 252 -2.82 -12.32 -15.31
CA GLY A 252 -1.90 -12.38 -16.46
C GLY A 252 -0.47 -12.68 -16.03
N ALA A 253 0.47 -11.85 -16.51
CA ALA A 253 1.88 -11.95 -16.15
C ALA A 253 2.21 -11.27 -14.81
N ARG A 254 1.28 -10.59 -14.20
CA ARG A 254 1.45 -9.93 -12.90
C ARG A 254 1.25 -10.93 -11.75
N LYS A 255 1.82 -10.63 -10.60
CA LYS A 255 1.74 -11.50 -9.41
C LYS A 255 0.65 -11.06 -8.45
N TYR A 256 0.32 -9.78 -8.44
CA TYR A 256 -0.55 -9.14 -7.45
C TYR A 256 -1.69 -8.42 -8.12
N VAL A 257 -2.82 -8.33 -7.43
CA VAL A 257 -4.06 -7.75 -7.95
C VAL A 257 -4.68 -6.80 -6.93
N ALA A 258 -5.23 -5.71 -7.40
CA ALA A 258 -6.19 -4.87 -6.71
C ALA A 258 -7.40 -4.66 -7.62
N PHE A 259 -8.56 -4.39 -7.01
CA PHE A 259 -9.80 -4.11 -7.74
C PHE A 259 -10.25 -2.68 -7.54
N ALA A 260 -11.03 -2.19 -8.50
CA ALA A 260 -11.83 -1.00 -8.35
C ALA A 260 -13.24 -1.27 -8.91
N ASP A 261 -14.24 -1.24 -8.06
CA ASP A 261 -15.64 -1.45 -8.39
C ASP A 261 -16.52 -0.22 -8.06
N LYS A 262 -17.82 -0.33 -8.20
CA LYS A 262 -18.77 0.70 -7.77
C LYS A 262 -20.09 0.11 -7.32
N CYS A 263 -20.78 0.79 -6.39
CA CYS A 263 -22.09 0.36 -5.93
C CYS A 263 -23.24 1.15 -6.57
N TRP A 264 -22.99 2.35 -7.04
CA TRP A 264 -24.04 3.18 -7.61
C TRP A 264 -23.77 3.54 -9.08
N PRO A 265 -24.84 3.78 -9.90
CA PRO A 265 -26.23 3.78 -9.46
C PRO A 265 -26.96 2.42 -9.52
N ALA A 266 -26.41 1.38 -10.13
CA ALA A 266 -27.19 0.20 -10.51
C ALA A 266 -26.87 -1.11 -9.76
N PHE A 267 -25.74 -1.20 -9.08
CA PHE A 267 -25.27 -2.47 -8.50
C PHE A 267 -26.29 -3.13 -7.56
N PRO A 268 -26.87 -2.44 -6.56
CA PRO A 268 -27.77 -3.09 -5.61
C PRO A 268 -29.01 -3.69 -6.28
N SER A 269 -29.60 -2.98 -7.24
CA SER A 269 -30.80 -3.45 -7.94
C SER A 269 -30.54 -4.64 -8.87
N GLN A 270 -29.30 -4.84 -9.33
CA GLN A 270 -28.91 -5.91 -10.24
C GLN A 270 -28.34 -7.14 -9.51
N PHE A 271 -27.53 -6.92 -8.49
CA PHE A 271 -26.87 -7.99 -7.71
C PHE A 271 -27.71 -8.41 -6.48
N GLY A 272 -28.56 -7.51 -5.97
CA GLY A 272 -29.43 -7.76 -4.83
C GLY A 272 -28.78 -7.52 -3.47
N PHE A 273 -27.67 -6.75 -3.42
CA PHE A 273 -26.97 -6.36 -2.20
C PHE A 273 -25.97 -5.22 -2.50
N GLU A 274 -25.40 -4.60 -1.45
CA GLU A 274 -24.27 -3.67 -1.54
C GLU A 274 -22.92 -4.41 -1.42
N PRO A 275 -21.90 -4.08 -2.23
CA PRO A 275 -20.64 -4.84 -2.24
C PRO A 275 -19.71 -4.51 -1.07
N CYS A 276 -20.01 -3.50 -0.27
CA CYS A 276 -19.07 -2.88 0.68
C CYS A 276 -18.46 -3.88 1.67
N TYR A 277 -19.26 -4.74 2.29
CA TYR A 277 -18.72 -5.73 3.22
C TYR A 277 -17.81 -6.77 2.54
N VAL A 278 -18.12 -7.17 1.33
CA VAL A 278 -17.23 -8.06 0.56
C VAL A 278 -15.91 -7.35 0.26
N ASN A 279 -15.95 -6.07 -0.14
CA ASN A 279 -14.76 -5.26 -0.35
C ASN A 279 -13.92 -5.15 0.93
N SER A 280 -14.57 -4.94 2.09
CA SER A 280 -13.93 -4.98 3.42
C SER A 280 -13.20 -6.30 3.67
N ARG A 281 -13.85 -7.43 3.37
CA ARG A 281 -13.27 -8.77 3.56
C ARG A 281 -12.04 -9.00 2.70
N LEU A 282 -12.08 -8.61 1.44
CA LEU A 282 -10.93 -8.75 0.53
C LEU A 282 -9.78 -7.83 0.95
N ALA A 283 -10.05 -6.58 1.34
CA ALA A 283 -9.05 -5.68 1.89
C ALA A 283 -8.36 -6.26 3.15
N SER A 284 -9.12 -6.87 4.05
CA SER A 284 -8.58 -7.58 5.22
C SER A 284 -7.64 -8.73 4.85
N ARG A 285 -7.79 -9.29 3.67
CA ARG A 285 -6.99 -10.41 3.14
C ARG A 285 -5.88 -9.97 2.20
N GLY A 286 -5.62 -8.66 2.15
CA GLY A 286 -4.54 -8.09 1.35
C GLY A 286 -4.90 -7.85 -0.12
N ILE A 287 -6.17 -7.84 -0.49
CA ILE A 287 -6.66 -7.55 -1.83
C ILE A 287 -7.51 -6.28 -1.77
N PRO A 288 -6.94 -5.09 -2.02
CA PRO A 288 -7.72 -3.85 -2.05
C PRO A 288 -8.85 -3.90 -3.08
N VAL A 289 -10.01 -3.40 -2.70
CA VAL A 289 -11.15 -3.17 -3.60
C VAL A 289 -11.64 -1.76 -3.32
N SER A 290 -11.25 -0.80 -4.15
CA SER A 290 -11.69 0.59 -4.00
C SER A 290 -13.07 0.79 -4.62
N CYS A 291 -13.90 1.60 -3.98
CA CYS A 291 -15.21 1.98 -4.50
C CYS A 291 -15.10 3.08 -5.57
N GLU A 292 -16.20 3.30 -6.29
CA GLU A 292 -16.35 4.39 -7.28
C GLU A 292 -15.36 4.30 -8.45
N VAL A 293 -14.81 3.10 -8.64
CA VAL A 293 -13.73 2.84 -9.62
C VAL A 293 -12.55 3.82 -9.42
N ASP A 294 -12.23 4.06 -8.15
CA ASP A 294 -11.08 4.89 -7.77
C ASP A 294 -9.77 4.08 -7.92
N ILE A 295 -9.22 4.11 -9.13
CA ILE A 295 -8.04 3.32 -9.50
C ILE A 295 -6.80 3.77 -8.71
N TYR A 296 -6.58 5.07 -8.56
CA TYR A 296 -5.46 5.57 -7.74
C TYR A 296 -5.69 5.35 -6.25
N GLY A 297 -6.94 5.24 -5.80
CA GLY A 297 -7.29 4.77 -4.46
C GLY A 297 -6.87 3.33 -4.24
N ALA A 298 -7.18 2.42 -5.17
CA ALA A 298 -6.74 1.02 -5.12
C ALA A 298 -5.21 0.90 -5.11
N LEU A 299 -4.52 1.69 -5.94
CA LEU A 299 -3.06 1.78 -5.95
C LEU A 299 -2.52 2.25 -4.59
N SER A 300 -3.09 3.31 -4.03
CA SER A 300 -2.67 3.86 -2.73
C SER A 300 -2.89 2.87 -1.60
N GLU A 301 -4.04 2.19 -1.56
CA GLU A 301 -4.29 1.09 -0.60
C GLU A 301 -3.23 -0.01 -0.73
N TYR A 302 -2.91 -0.42 -1.95
CA TYR A 302 -1.92 -1.47 -2.18
C TYR A 302 -0.51 -1.07 -1.74
N ILE A 303 -0.11 0.17 -1.98
CA ILE A 303 1.17 0.71 -1.50
C ILE A 303 1.23 0.65 0.04
N GLY A 304 0.19 1.14 0.71
CA GLY A 304 0.13 1.12 2.17
C GLY A 304 0.11 -0.28 2.76
N LEU A 305 -0.61 -1.21 2.11
CA LEU A 305 -0.62 -2.62 2.46
C LEU A 305 0.80 -3.23 2.39
N CYS A 306 1.55 -2.95 1.33
CA CYS A 306 2.92 -3.41 1.17
C CYS A 306 3.87 -2.81 2.20
N ILE A 307 3.74 -1.52 2.51
CA ILE A 307 4.59 -0.83 3.48
C ILE A 307 4.34 -1.33 4.89
N SER A 308 3.06 -1.35 5.31
CA SER A 308 2.68 -1.71 6.67
C SER A 308 2.64 -3.23 6.93
N ASN A 309 2.52 -4.03 5.88
CA ASN A 309 2.23 -5.46 5.96
C ASN A 309 0.96 -5.73 6.80
N ASP A 310 0.00 -4.84 6.74
CA ASP A 310 -1.26 -4.85 7.47
C ASP A 310 -2.36 -4.24 6.59
N ALA A 311 -3.62 -4.54 6.91
CA ALA A 311 -4.75 -3.99 6.21
C ALA A 311 -4.84 -2.46 6.38
N VAL A 312 -5.23 -1.78 5.32
CA VAL A 312 -5.45 -0.34 5.26
C VAL A 312 -6.89 -0.05 4.84
N THR A 313 -7.32 1.19 4.96
CA THR A 313 -8.64 1.61 4.49
C THR A 313 -8.56 2.86 3.63
N LEU A 314 -9.41 2.92 2.61
CA LEU A 314 -9.64 4.12 1.80
C LEU A 314 -10.91 4.80 2.30
N LEU A 315 -10.81 6.08 2.61
CA LEU A 315 -11.92 6.90 3.11
C LEU A 315 -11.99 8.23 2.37
N ASP A 316 -13.19 8.75 2.27
CA ASP A 316 -13.42 10.14 1.88
C ASP A 316 -13.11 11.06 3.06
N ILE A 317 -12.53 12.21 2.82
CA ILE A 317 -12.59 13.35 3.74
C ILE A 317 -13.98 13.93 3.58
N ASN A 318 -14.92 13.37 4.34
CA ASN A 318 -16.33 13.46 4.01
C ASN A 318 -17.02 14.70 4.58
N ASN A 319 -16.79 14.97 5.87
CA ASN A 319 -17.45 16.08 6.57
C ASN A 319 -16.53 16.76 7.57
N SER A 320 -16.82 18.03 7.86
CA SER A 320 -16.34 18.66 9.09
C SER A 320 -17.00 17.99 10.31
N VAL A 321 -16.30 17.97 11.43
CA VAL A 321 -16.88 17.47 12.68
C VAL A 321 -17.98 18.46 13.13
N PRO A 322 -19.21 18.00 13.44
CA PRO A 322 -20.26 18.87 13.98
C PRO A 322 -19.82 19.57 15.26
N GLN A 323 -20.18 20.84 15.40
CA GLN A 323 -19.76 21.66 16.54
C GLN A 323 -20.11 21.02 17.90
N TYR A 324 -21.28 20.39 18.03
CA TYR A 324 -21.70 19.76 19.28
C TYR A 324 -20.83 18.55 19.66
N ILE A 325 -20.38 17.75 18.68
CA ILE A 325 -19.45 16.64 18.93
C ILE A 325 -18.09 17.18 19.38
N TYR A 326 -17.60 18.23 18.73
CA TYR A 326 -16.37 18.88 19.12
C TYR A 326 -16.43 19.42 20.54
N ASP A 327 -17.48 20.16 20.90
CA ASP A 327 -17.64 20.77 22.23
C ASP A 327 -17.78 19.72 23.34
N GLU A 328 -18.50 18.63 23.10
CA GLU A 328 -18.75 17.58 24.08
C GLU A 328 -17.57 16.60 24.24
N ASP A 329 -16.93 16.20 23.15
CA ASP A 329 -16.05 15.05 23.14
C ASP A 329 -14.58 15.32 22.77
N ILE A 330 -14.27 16.47 22.16
CA ILE A 330 -12.91 16.79 21.68
C ILE A 330 -12.30 17.94 22.46
N LYS A 331 -13.03 19.06 22.60
CA LYS A 331 -12.55 20.27 23.26
C LYS A 331 -12.14 20.01 24.72
N GLY A 332 -10.89 20.33 25.03
CA GLY A 332 -10.35 20.11 26.36
C GLY A 332 -9.96 18.66 26.70
N LYS A 333 -10.21 17.70 25.80
CA LYS A 333 -9.78 16.31 25.93
C LYS A 333 -8.63 15.96 24.98
N TYR A 334 -8.58 16.65 23.83
CA TYR A 334 -7.53 16.54 22.83
C TYR A 334 -6.97 17.92 22.52
N ASP A 335 -5.71 17.99 22.13
CA ASP A 335 -5.05 19.25 21.72
C ASP A 335 -5.27 19.52 20.22
N TYR A 336 -6.54 19.63 19.83
CA TYR A 336 -6.95 19.95 18.47
C TYR A 336 -8.01 21.04 18.45
N LYS A 337 -7.92 21.92 17.47
CA LYS A 337 -9.02 22.82 17.12
C LYS A 337 -10.06 22.08 16.28
N LEU A 338 -11.27 22.60 16.19
CA LEU A 338 -12.29 22.05 15.28
C LEU A 338 -11.75 21.90 13.85
N THR A 339 -11.00 22.91 13.40
CA THR A 339 -10.42 22.94 12.04
C THR A 339 -9.26 21.95 11.81
N ASP A 340 -8.77 21.30 12.85
CA ASP A 340 -7.76 20.23 12.73
C ASP A 340 -8.40 18.85 12.53
N THR A 341 -9.72 18.78 12.61
CA THR A 341 -10.49 17.53 12.59
C THR A 341 -11.40 17.44 11.39
N PHE A 342 -11.73 16.22 11.02
CA PHE A 342 -12.73 15.90 9.99
C PHE A 342 -13.34 14.51 10.24
N MET A 343 -14.46 14.24 9.61
CA MET A 343 -15.05 12.91 9.58
C MET A 343 -14.59 12.19 8.30
N GLY A 344 -13.84 11.09 8.45
CA GLY A 344 -13.48 10.19 7.38
C GLY A 344 -14.53 9.10 7.26
N PHE A 345 -15.03 8.87 6.05
CA PHE A 345 -16.19 8.03 5.81
C PHE A 345 -16.06 7.22 4.54
N HIS A 346 -16.58 6.00 4.57
CA HIS A 346 -17.05 5.26 3.40
C HIS A 346 -18.27 4.42 3.79
N CYS A 347 -19.05 3.95 2.81
CA CYS A 347 -20.28 3.21 3.10
C CYS A 347 -20.06 1.90 3.87
N GLY A 348 -18.84 1.40 3.98
CA GLY A 348 -18.54 0.24 4.80
C GLY A 348 -17.60 -0.79 4.16
N ASN A 349 -16.61 -0.33 3.42
CA ASN A 349 -15.52 -1.17 2.93
C ASN A 349 -14.24 -1.10 3.76
N THR A 350 -14.27 -0.45 4.93
CA THR A 350 -13.19 -0.52 5.90
C THR A 350 -13.05 -1.96 6.42
N PRO A 351 -11.81 -2.52 6.49
CA PRO A 351 -11.59 -3.83 7.07
C PRO A 351 -12.14 -3.97 8.48
N ALA A 352 -12.86 -5.07 8.77
CA ALA A 352 -13.46 -5.30 10.07
C ALA A 352 -12.47 -5.24 11.23
N CYS A 353 -11.20 -5.65 10.99
CA CYS A 353 -10.13 -5.60 11.99
C CYS A 353 -9.68 -4.17 12.36
N LYS A 354 -10.11 -3.16 11.60
CA LYS A 354 -9.83 -1.73 11.88
C LYS A 354 -11.02 -1.01 12.52
N MET A 355 -12.09 -1.72 12.81
CA MET A 355 -13.32 -1.16 13.37
C MET A 355 -13.53 -1.59 14.82
N CYS A 356 -14.33 -0.82 15.56
CA CYS A 356 -14.79 -1.18 16.89
C CYS A 356 -15.66 -2.45 16.87
N ASP A 357 -15.77 -3.13 18.01
CA ASP A 357 -16.53 -4.39 18.12
C ASP A 357 -18.04 -4.23 17.91
N SER A 358 -18.56 -3.01 17.98
CA SER A 358 -19.96 -2.66 17.67
C SER A 358 -20.33 -2.77 16.18
N ARG A 359 -19.34 -2.99 15.31
CA ARG A 359 -19.55 -3.11 13.87
C ARG A 359 -20.56 -4.22 13.52
N ALA A 360 -21.35 -3.97 12.50
CA ALA A 360 -22.30 -4.95 11.99
C ALA A 360 -22.59 -4.71 10.51
N VAL A 361 -22.99 -5.76 9.81
CA VAL A 361 -23.51 -5.64 8.45
C VAL A 361 -24.87 -4.95 8.51
N LYS A 362 -25.00 -3.85 7.80
CA LYS A 362 -26.17 -2.98 7.74
C LYS A 362 -26.60 -2.71 6.30
N TYR A 363 -27.20 -1.58 6.06
CA TYR A 363 -27.66 -1.15 4.76
C TYR A 363 -27.22 0.27 4.44
N GLN A 364 -27.14 0.59 3.16
CA GLN A 364 -26.77 1.92 2.69
C GLN A 364 -27.99 2.85 2.76
N LEU A 365 -28.01 3.70 3.76
CA LEU A 365 -29.16 4.54 4.09
C LEU A 365 -29.59 5.46 2.96
N ILE A 366 -28.63 6.05 2.22
CA ILE A 366 -28.92 6.97 1.12
C ILE A 366 -29.55 6.21 -0.05
N GLN A 367 -28.97 5.07 -0.43
CA GLN A 367 -29.49 4.25 -1.52
C GLN A 367 -30.85 3.62 -1.16
N HIS A 368 -31.06 3.24 0.09
CA HIS A 368 -32.35 2.78 0.55
C HIS A 368 -33.45 3.81 0.32
N ARG A 369 -33.19 5.07 0.67
CA ARG A 369 -34.14 6.19 0.43
C ARG A 369 -34.45 6.42 -1.06
N LEU A 370 -33.46 6.14 -1.93
CA LEU A 370 -33.59 6.35 -3.37
C LEU A 370 -34.23 5.18 -4.13
N LEU A 371 -33.91 3.96 -3.74
CA LEU A 371 -34.15 2.75 -4.55
C LEU A 371 -35.24 1.85 -3.99
N GLU A 372 -35.57 1.96 -2.70
CA GLU A 372 -36.59 1.13 -2.06
C GLU A 372 -37.82 1.96 -1.65
N PRO A 373 -38.98 1.35 -1.48
CA PRO A 373 -40.19 2.07 -1.08
C PRO A 373 -40.02 2.81 0.24
N ALA A 374 -40.53 4.01 0.33
CA ALA A 374 -40.45 4.81 1.55
C ALA A 374 -41.03 4.09 2.76
N GLY A 375 -40.25 3.96 3.83
CA GLY A 375 -40.62 3.28 5.07
C GLY A 375 -40.62 1.75 5.00
N SER A 376 -40.14 1.15 3.89
CA SER A 376 -39.91 -0.29 3.84
C SER A 376 -38.70 -0.71 4.64
N GLU A 377 -38.65 -2.01 5.04
CA GLU A 377 -37.40 -2.59 5.55
C GLU A 377 -36.39 -2.72 4.40
N PRO A 378 -35.09 -2.51 4.67
CA PRO A 378 -34.06 -2.67 3.66
C PRO A 378 -33.99 -4.10 3.13
N ASP A 379 -33.87 -4.23 1.81
CA ASP A 379 -33.70 -5.52 1.12
C ASP A 379 -32.40 -5.53 0.33
N PHE A 380 -32.40 -5.06 -0.90
CA PHE A 380 -31.23 -5.12 -1.78
C PHE A 380 -30.20 -3.99 -1.53
N THR A 381 -30.49 -3.05 -0.66
CA THR A 381 -29.51 -2.03 -0.22
C THR A 381 -28.73 -2.44 1.04
N ARG A 382 -28.89 -3.70 1.51
CA ARG A 382 -28.08 -4.30 2.57
C ARG A 382 -26.72 -4.74 2.05
N GLY A 383 -25.69 -4.74 2.91
CA GLY A 383 -24.36 -5.27 2.60
C GLY A 383 -23.21 -4.33 2.96
N THR A 384 -23.48 -3.20 3.60
CA THR A 384 -22.45 -2.32 4.17
C THR A 384 -21.92 -2.87 5.49
N LEU A 385 -20.67 -2.58 5.82
CA LEU A 385 -20.11 -2.81 7.16
C LEU A 385 -20.10 -1.49 7.93
N GLU A 386 -21.06 -1.33 8.81
CA GLU A 386 -21.27 -0.10 9.58
C GLU A 386 -20.65 -0.18 10.97
N GLY A 387 -20.03 0.90 11.40
CA GLY A 387 -19.45 1.07 12.72
C GLY A 387 -18.39 2.15 12.77
N ASP A 388 -17.97 2.47 14.00
CA ASP A 388 -16.88 3.40 14.21
C ASP A 388 -15.52 2.74 13.94
N ILE A 389 -14.62 3.48 13.30
CA ILE A 389 -13.24 3.07 13.10
C ILE A 389 -12.51 3.17 14.44
N ALA A 390 -11.74 2.15 14.79
CA ALA A 390 -11.02 2.07 16.05
C ALA A 390 -9.96 3.18 16.18
N ALA A 391 -9.88 3.78 17.36
CA ALA A 391 -8.90 4.81 17.67
C ALA A 391 -7.47 4.27 17.55
N SER A 392 -6.61 5.03 16.89
CA SER A 392 -5.19 4.71 16.71
C SER A 392 -4.41 5.89 16.14
N ASP A 393 -3.10 5.88 16.30
CA ASP A 393 -2.21 6.69 15.46
C ASP A 393 -2.22 6.14 14.04
N ILE A 394 -2.24 7.03 13.06
CA ILE A 394 -2.28 6.64 11.65
C ILE A 394 -1.41 7.54 10.78
N THR A 395 -1.09 7.03 9.61
CA THR A 395 -0.50 7.79 8.51
C THR A 395 -1.54 7.97 7.42
N PHE A 396 -1.80 9.21 7.04
CA PHE A 396 -2.60 9.57 5.87
C PHE A 396 -1.69 9.65 4.67
N TYR A 397 -2.11 9.09 3.56
CA TYR A 397 -1.35 9.19 2.32
C TYR A 397 -2.26 8.96 1.11
N ARG A 398 -1.86 9.52 -0.01
CA ARG A 398 -2.43 9.21 -1.32
C ARG A 398 -1.42 9.48 -2.41
N LEU A 399 -1.36 8.58 -3.37
CA LEU A 399 -0.72 8.79 -4.66
C LEU A 399 -1.81 9.04 -5.70
N GLN A 400 -1.70 10.11 -6.45
CA GLN A 400 -2.72 10.56 -7.39
C GLN A 400 -2.07 11.10 -8.67
N CYS A 401 -2.79 11.06 -9.76
CA CYS A 401 -2.48 11.84 -10.94
C CYS A 401 -3.30 13.14 -10.85
N ASN A 402 -2.63 14.28 -10.81
CA ASN A 402 -3.29 15.58 -10.70
C ASN A 402 -3.95 16.03 -12.02
N SER A 403 -4.54 17.22 -12.04
CA SER A 403 -5.20 17.78 -13.23
C SER A 403 -4.27 17.99 -14.44
N GLU A 404 -2.97 18.13 -14.19
CA GLU A 404 -1.94 18.29 -15.22
C GLU A 404 -1.42 16.94 -15.76
N GLY A 405 -1.90 15.83 -15.20
CA GLY A 405 -1.44 14.49 -15.56
C GLY A 405 -0.13 14.07 -14.90
N GLU A 406 0.31 14.78 -13.86
CA GLU A 406 1.52 14.48 -13.10
C GLU A 406 1.20 13.62 -11.89
N LEU A 407 2.11 12.69 -11.56
CA LEU A 407 2.02 11.92 -10.32
C LEU A 407 2.39 12.80 -9.14
N VAL A 408 1.48 12.90 -8.18
CA VAL A 408 1.67 13.65 -6.93
C VAL A 408 1.28 12.78 -5.74
N SER A 409 1.91 13.03 -4.59
CA SER A 409 1.59 12.31 -3.35
C SER A 409 1.65 13.24 -2.15
N TYR A 410 0.89 12.90 -1.13
CA TYR A 410 1.06 13.46 0.19
C TYR A 410 1.21 12.36 1.23
N VAL A 411 1.88 12.69 2.31
CA VAL A 411 1.95 11.88 3.54
C VAL A 411 1.76 12.82 4.71
N ALA A 412 0.89 12.46 5.64
CA ALA A 412 0.65 13.22 6.85
C ALA A 412 0.47 12.30 8.05
N GLU A 413 0.94 12.72 9.21
CA GLU A 413 0.70 12.03 10.47
C GLU A 413 -0.56 12.55 11.16
N GLY A 414 -1.27 11.67 11.81
CA GLY A 414 -2.47 12.00 12.55
C GLY A 414 -2.99 10.84 13.38
N GLU A 415 -4.22 10.95 13.79
CA GLU A 415 -4.87 9.90 14.60
C GLU A 415 -6.37 9.81 14.32
N VAL A 416 -6.92 8.63 14.59
CA VAL A 416 -8.36 8.42 14.78
C VAL A 416 -8.66 8.65 16.25
N LEU A 417 -9.55 9.59 16.54
CA LEU A 417 -9.92 9.93 17.91
C LEU A 417 -10.89 8.89 18.49
N ASP A 418 -10.76 8.60 19.79
CA ASP A 418 -11.71 7.76 20.52
C ASP A 418 -12.97 8.55 20.87
N VAL A 419 -13.75 8.88 19.85
CA VAL A 419 -14.95 9.69 19.95
C VAL A 419 -16.07 9.03 19.14
N PRO A 420 -17.26 8.78 19.74
CA PRO A 420 -18.39 8.24 19.02
C PRO A 420 -18.81 9.14 17.86
N THR A 421 -18.92 8.58 16.66
CA THR A 421 -19.25 9.35 15.46
C THR A 421 -20.71 9.75 15.38
N ARG A 422 -21.61 8.97 16.01
CA ARG A 422 -23.07 9.20 16.02
C ARG A 422 -23.65 9.27 14.61
N SER A 423 -23.09 8.48 13.69
CA SER A 423 -23.45 8.48 12.28
C SER A 423 -23.61 7.06 11.75
N PHE A 424 -23.72 6.90 10.44
CA PHE A 424 -23.86 5.61 9.76
C PHE A 424 -22.64 5.36 8.84
N GLY A 425 -22.51 4.15 8.34
CA GLY A 425 -21.39 3.71 7.49
C GLY A 425 -20.13 3.33 8.28
N GLY A 426 -19.06 3.10 7.58
CA GLY A 426 -17.72 2.95 8.17
C GLY A 426 -17.09 4.33 8.35
N ILE A 427 -17.02 4.82 9.57
CA ILE A 427 -16.74 6.23 9.83
C ILE A 427 -15.87 6.42 11.06
N GLY A 428 -15.02 7.45 11.05
CA GLY A 428 -14.20 7.87 12.17
C GLY A 428 -14.06 9.37 12.25
N ILE A 429 -13.65 9.86 13.41
CA ILE A 429 -13.22 11.24 13.61
C ILE A 429 -11.70 11.27 13.59
N PHE A 430 -11.17 12.05 12.68
CA PHE A 430 -9.76 12.13 12.38
C PHE A 430 -9.19 13.50 12.70
N ALA A 431 -7.91 13.52 13.12
CA ALA A 431 -7.15 14.75 13.28
C ALA A 431 -5.78 14.60 12.61
N ILE A 432 -5.32 15.67 11.98
CA ILE A 432 -3.99 15.74 11.35
C ILE A 432 -3.15 16.74 12.12
N LYS A 433 -1.94 16.35 12.53
CA LYS A 433 -1.03 17.18 13.35
C LYS A 433 -0.64 18.50 12.69
N GLU A 434 -0.47 18.51 11.37
CA GLU A 434 -0.13 19.70 10.57
C GLU A 434 -1.28 20.06 9.60
N MET A 435 -2.48 20.19 10.11
CA MET A 435 -3.69 20.38 9.29
C MET A 435 -3.61 21.58 8.35
N GLY A 436 -3.02 22.68 8.77
CA GLY A 436 -2.90 23.87 7.93
C GLY A 436 -2.05 23.62 6.68
N ARG A 437 -0.95 22.88 6.81
CA ARG A 437 -0.10 22.47 5.69
C ARG A 437 -0.80 21.48 4.78
N PHE A 438 -1.48 20.50 5.37
CA PHE A 438 -2.30 19.53 4.64
C PHE A 438 -3.41 20.21 3.83
N TYR A 439 -4.14 21.14 4.45
CA TYR A 439 -5.19 21.91 3.81
C TYR A 439 -4.72 22.68 2.58
N ARG A 440 -3.56 23.32 2.70
CA ARG A 440 -2.95 24.04 1.59
C ARG A 440 -2.66 23.11 0.42
N HIS A 441 -2.02 21.99 0.70
CA HIS A 441 -1.58 21.03 -0.31
C HIS A 441 -2.76 20.31 -0.98
N VAL A 442 -3.73 19.89 -0.21
CA VAL A 442 -4.85 19.07 -0.71
C VAL A 442 -5.95 19.93 -1.30
N LEU A 443 -6.44 20.95 -0.55
CA LEU A 443 -7.59 21.76 -0.94
C LEU A 443 -7.23 22.96 -1.82
N ILE A 444 -6.27 23.76 -1.37
CA ILE A 444 -5.97 25.03 -2.04
C ILE A 444 -5.27 24.80 -3.38
N GLU A 445 -4.34 23.86 -3.44
CA GLU A 445 -3.64 23.50 -4.66
C GLU A 445 -4.47 22.58 -5.57
N GLY A 446 -5.51 21.92 -5.05
CA GLY A 446 -6.44 21.12 -5.82
C GLY A 446 -5.84 19.89 -6.50
N ASN A 447 -4.80 19.30 -5.91
CA ASN A 447 -4.09 18.17 -6.50
C ASN A 447 -4.79 16.82 -6.27
N TYR A 448 -5.71 16.74 -5.33
CA TYR A 448 -6.31 15.48 -4.89
C TYR A 448 -7.84 15.57 -4.82
N PRO A 449 -8.53 14.46 -5.15
CA PRO A 449 -9.96 14.34 -4.88
C PRO A 449 -10.24 14.14 -3.39
N HIS A 450 -11.51 14.01 -3.09
CA HIS A 450 -11.98 13.76 -1.73
C HIS A 450 -11.41 12.50 -1.08
#